data_e6f7e3b3f8dfa154d2d1ada45adba3a5
#
_entry.id   e6f7e3b3f8dfa154d2d1ada45adba3a5
#
_cell.length_a   1.000
_cell.length_b   1.000
_cell.length_c   1.000
_cell.angle_alpha   90.00
_cell.angle_beta   90.00
_cell.angle_gamma   90.00
#
_symmetry.space_group_name_H-M   'P 1'
#
loop_
_entity.id
_entity.type
_entity.pdbx_description
1 polymer ?
#
loop_
_entity_poly.entity_id
_entity_poly.type
_entity_poly.pdbx_seq_one_letter_code
_entity_poly.pdbx_strand_id
1 'polypeptide(L)'
;MRSRLEEQVADLLDELDVDYEYECTKLNYFIEANYIPDFKVRDIYLEAKGFFKPSDRRKMLAVKKLHPELDIRFVFQAPYNKINKNSKTTYAMWAEKHGFPWCAYYAIPLNWLKP
;
A
#
# COMPACT_ATOMS: atom_id res chain seq x y z
N MET A 1 14.99 2.77 5.99
CA MET A 1 15.48 3.34 4.72
C MET A 1 14.38 3.32 3.67
N ARG A 2 14.15 4.43 2.99
CA ARG A 2 13.13 4.49 1.94
C ARG A 2 13.59 3.79 0.68
N SER A 3 12.70 3.02 0.05
CA SER A 3 12.93 2.51 -1.29
C SER A 3 12.82 3.64 -2.31
N ARG A 4 13.29 3.40 -3.53
CA ARG A 4 13.13 4.38 -4.60
C ARG A 4 11.66 4.70 -4.90
N LEU A 5 10.81 3.68 -4.85
CA LEU A 5 9.37 3.88 -5.05
C LEU A 5 8.77 4.75 -3.94
N GLU A 6 9.16 4.51 -2.69
CA GLU A 6 8.68 5.32 -1.57
C GLU A 6 9.15 6.76 -1.70
N GLU A 7 10.38 6.99 -2.16
CA GLU A 7 10.89 8.34 -2.43
C GLU A 7 10.08 9.03 -3.52
N GLN A 8 9.73 8.30 -4.58
CA GLN A 8 8.91 8.86 -5.66
C GLN A 8 7.52 9.25 -5.16
N VAL A 9 6.91 8.42 -4.29
CA VAL A 9 5.61 8.74 -3.69
C VAL A 9 5.74 9.94 -2.76
N ALA A 10 6.78 9.98 -1.92
CA ALA A 10 7.01 11.11 -1.02
C ALA A 10 7.21 12.41 -1.80
N ASP A 11 7.98 12.37 -2.89
CA ASP A 11 8.21 13.54 -3.74
C ASP A 11 6.90 14.05 -4.35
N LEU A 12 6.03 13.14 -4.79
CA LEU A 12 4.73 13.52 -5.32
C LEU A 12 3.86 14.18 -4.25
N LEU A 13 3.84 13.61 -3.04
CA LEU A 13 3.07 14.19 -1.94
C LEU A 13 3.59 15.59 -1.60
N ASP A 14 4.90 15.78 -1.61
CA ASP A 14 5.51 17.09 -1.37
C ASP A 14 5.16 18.09 -2.49
N GLU A 15 5.21 17.67 -3.75
CA GLU A 15 4.85 18.51 -4.90
C GLU A 15 3.40 18.98 -4.84
N LEU A 16 2.49 18.11 -4.37
CA LEU A 16 1.07 18.42 -4.26
C LEU A 16 0.72 19.11 -2.95
N ASP A 17 1.73 19.39 -2.11
CA ASP A 17 1.56 20.03 -0.80
C ASP A 17 0.56 19.25 0.07
N VAL A 18 0.69 17.94 0.09
CA VAL A 18 -0.16 17.04 0.87
C VAL A 18 0.53 16.77 2.21
N ASP A 19 -0.18 17.02 3.30
CA ASP A 19 0.29 16.63 4.62
C ASP A 19 0.21 15.11 4.76
N TYR A 20 1.31 14.49 5.16
CA TYR A 20 1.35 13.05 5.40
C TYR A 20 2.30 12.73 6.55
N GLU A 21 2.11 11.55 7.12
CA GLU A 21 3.01 10.99 8.11
C GLU A 21 3.69 9.76 7.50
N TYR A 22 5.01 9.65 7.68
CA TYR A 22 5.79 8.55 7.13
C TYR A 22 6.21 7.60 8.26
N GLU A 23 5.79 6.33 8.14
CA GLU A 23 6.15 5.26 9.09
C GLU A 23 5.95 5.62 10.57
N CYS A 24 4.95 6.45 10.86
CA CYS A 24 4.73 6.96 12.21
C CYS A 24 3.76 6.12 13.04
N THR A 25 3.02 5.22 12.39
CA THR A 25 1.98 4.43 13.04
C THR A 25 2.41 2.97 13.10
N LYS A 26 2.31 2.35 14.27
CA LYS A 26 2.51 0.91 14.43
C LYS A 26 1.18 0.24 14.68
N LEU A 27 0.89 -0.79 13.89
CA LEU A 27 -0.35 -1.55 13.99
C LEU A 27 -0.03 -3.03 14.14
N ASN A 28 -0.61 -3.68 15.13
CA ASN A 28 -0.41 -5.10 15.33
C ASN A 28 -1.12 -5.89 14.23
N TYR A 29 -0.43 -6.83 13.60
CA TYR A 29 -1.03 -7.73 12.62
C TYR A 29 -0.89 -9.21 13.00
N PHE A 30 0.06 -9.52 13.86
CA PHE A 30 0.19 -10.80 14.55
C PHE A 30 0.45 -10.53 16.03
N ILE A 31 0.36 -11.56 16.85
CA ILE A 31 0.65 -11.44 18.29
C ILE A 31 2.05 -10.88 18.53
N GLU A 32 3.02 -11.25 17.68
CA GLU A 32 4.44 -10.94 17.85
C GLU A 32 5.00 -9.99 16.81
N ALA A 33 4.16 -9.37 15.97
CA ALA A 33 4.63 -8.52 14.90
C ALA A 33 3.76 -7.28 14.75
N ASN A 34 4.35 -6.24 14.16
CA ASN A 34 3.68 -4.97 13.94
C ASN A 34 3.65 -4.64 12.45
N TYR A 35 2.57 -3.99 12.03
CA TYR A 35 2.45 -3.42 10.71
C TYR A 35 2.72 -1.92 10.79
N ILE A 36 3.63 -1.43 9.95
CA ILE A 36 3.94 -0.01 9.84
C ILE A 36 3.62 0.42 8.40
N PRO A 37 2.52 1.16 8.18
CA PRO A 37 2.19 1.66 6.84
C PRO A 37 3.28 2.61 6.33
N ASP A 38 3.49 2.65 5.01
CA ASP A 38 4.48 3.55 4.42
C ASP A 38 4.07 5.00 4.59
N PHE A 39 2.81 5.33 4.28
CA PHE A 39 2.31 6.71 4.38
C PHE A 39 0.91 6.72 4.98
N LYS A 40 0.63 7.78 5.72
CA LYS A 40 -0.74 8.08 6.17
C LYS A 40 -1.12 9.45 5.62
N VAL A 41 -2.21 9.49 4.83
CA VAL A 41 -2.77 10.72 4.28
C VAL A 41 -4.20 10.83 4.81
N ARG A 42 -4.45 11.74 5.73
CA ARG A 42 -5.70 11.83 6.46
C ARG A 42 -6.04 10.48 7.11
N ASP A 43 -7.13 9.82 6.72
CA ASP A 43 -7.52 8.51 7.25
C ASP A 43 -7.15 7.35 6.33
N ILE A 44 -6.37 7.61 5.29
CA ILE A 44 -5.96 6.61 4.30
C ILE A 44 -4.52 6.18 4.59
N TYR A 45 -4.27 4.88 4.54
CA TYR A 45 -2.92 4.32 4.63
C TYR A 45 -2.48 3.87 3.26
N LEU A 46 -1.39 4.44 2.75
CA LEU A 46 -0.82 4.06 1.46
C LEU A 46 0.32 3.08 1.66
N GLU A 47 0.27 1.99 0.91
CA GLU A 47 1.28 0.94 0.92
C GLU A 47 1.92 0.87 -0.46
N ALA A 48 3.19 1.29 -0.56
CA ALA A 48 3.91 1.30 -1.84
C ALA A 48 4.61 -0.04 -2.04
N LYS A 49 4.31 -0.73 -3.15
CA LYS A 49 4.85 -2.05 -3.44
C LYS A 49 5.46 -2.13 -4.84
N GLY A 50 6.75 -2.48 -4.89
CA GLY A 50 7.40 -2.89 -6.12
C GLY A 50 7.22 -4.39 -6.32
N PHE A 51 8.06 -5.21 -5.68
CA PHE A 51 7.88 -6.67 -5.67
C PHE A 51 6.93 -7.06 -4.54
N PHE A 52 5.75 -7.52 -4.92
CA PHE A 52 4.70 -7.91 -3.97
C PHE A 52 4.80 -9.42 -3.69
N LYS A 53 5.71 -9.78 -2.79
CA LYS A 53 6.04 -11.19 -2.51
C LYS A 53 5.00 -11.88 -1.63
N PRO A 54 5.03 -13.23 -1.57
CA PRO A 54 4.04 -13.98 -0.77
C PRO A 54 3.96 -13.57 0.70
N SER A 55 5.10 -13.25 1.32
CA SER A 55 5.11 -12.80 2.72
C SER A 55 4.38 -11.48 2.91
N ASP A 56 4.50 -10.56 1.93
CA ASP A 56 3.77 -9.30 1.96
C ASP A 56 2.28 -9.53 1.86
N ARG A 57 1.86 -10.42 0.97
CA ARG A 57 0.45 -10.72 0.78
C ARG A 57 -0.17 -11.35 2.03
N ARG A 58 0.53 -12.30 2.66
CA ARG A 58 0.07 -12.90 3.92
C ARG A 58 -0.06 -11.86 5.03
N LYS A 59 0.94 -10.99 5.14
CA LYS A 59 0.95 -9.90 6.12
C LYS A 59 -0.27 -8.99 5.93
N MET A 60 -0.53 -8.56 4.69
CA MET A 60 -1.64 -7.64 4.41
C MET A 60 -3.00 -8.28 4.68
N LEU A 61 -3.15 -9.56 4.40
CA LEU A 61 -4.39 -10.28 4.75
C LEU A 61 -4.58 -10.36 6.27
N ALA A 62 -3.51 -10.60 7.01
CA ALA A 62 -3.57 -10.64 8.47
C ALA A 62 -3.91 -9.27 9.05
N VAL A 63 -3.32 -8.20 8.52
CA VAL A 63 -3.61 -6.82 8.94
C VAL A 63 -5.09 -6.52 8.70
N LYS A 64 -5.60 -6.83 7.50
CA LYS A 64 -7.00 -6.58 7.16
C LYS A 64 -7.96 -7.35 8.07
N LYS A 65 -7.60 -8.58 8.41
CA LYS A 65 -8.43 -9.40 9.31
C LYS A 65 -8.49 -8.82 10.72
N LEU A 66 -7.37 -8.34 11.24
CA LEU A 66 -7.28 -7.77 12.58
C LEU A 66 -7.78 -6.33 12.67
N HIS A 67 -7.66 -5.58 11.56
CA HIS A 67 -8.01 -4.15 11.50
C HIS A 67 -8.88 -3.87 10.27
N PRO A 68 -10.09 -4.45 10.19
CA PRO A 68 -10.93 -4.30 9.00
C PRO A 68 -11.41 -2.86 8.78
N GLU A 69 -11.34 -2.01 9.80
CA GLU A 69 -11.75 -0.60 9.74
C GLU A 69 -10.74 0.28 9.01
N LEU A 70 -9.51 -0.21 8.82
CA LEU A 70 -8.46 0.60 8.20
C LEU A 70 -8.65 0.69 6.69
N ASP A 71 -8.48 1.91 6.16
CA ASP A 71 -8.51 2.17 4.73
C ASP A 71 -7.09 2.08 4.18
N ILE A 72 -6.69 0.86 3.81
CA ILE A 72 -5.36 0.57 3.27
C ILE A 72 -5.46 0.48 1.75
N ARG A 73 -4.65 1.27 1.06
CA ARG A 73 -4.63 1.33 -0.40
C ARG A 73 -3.22 1.09 -0.91
N PHE A 74 -3.11 0.34 -2.01
CA PHE A 74 -1.81 0.02 -2.59
C PHE A 74 -1.44 1.00 -3.70
N VAL A 75 -0.16 1.36 -3.72
CA VAL A 75 0.46 2.08 -4.82
C VAL A 75 1.48 1.12 -5.42
N PHE A 76 1.17 0.54 -6.58
CA PHE A 76 2.02 -0.47 -7.21
C PHE A 76 2.94 0.15 -8.25
N GLN A 77 4.19 -0.27 -8.25
CA GLN A 77 5.12 0.07 -9.34
C GLN A 77 4.74 -0.66 -10.63
N ALA A 78 4.34 -1.93 -10.51
CA ALA A 78 3.97 -2.76 -11.65
C ALA A 78 2.68 -3.55 -11.35
N PRO A 79 1.51 -2.88 -11.40
CA PRO A 79 0.25 -3.48 -10.94
C PRO A 79 -0.18 -4.71 -11.73
N TYR A 80 0.27 -4.84 -12.97
CA TYR A 80 -0.14 -5.95 -13.84
C TYR A 80 0.85 -7.12 -13.83
N ASN A 81 1.88 -7.06 -12.98
CA ASN A 81 2.73 -8.22 -12.75
C ASN A 81 1.93 -9.33 -12.08
N LYS A 82 2.19 -10.57 -12.48
CA LYS A 82 1.55 -11.74 -11.88
C LYS A 82 2.12 -12.01 -10.49
N ILE A 83 1.29 -12.51 -9.59
CA ILE A 83 1.72 -12.83 -8.23
C ILE A 83 2.74 -13.97 -8.19
N ASN A 84 2.72 -14.85 -9.20
CA ASN A 84 3.77 -15.85 -9.47
C ASN A 84 3.67 -16.29 -10.92
N LYS A 85 4.68 -17.01 -11.40
CA LYS A 85 4.77 -17.40 -12.81
C LYS A 85 3.68 -18.39 -13.27
N ASN A 86 3.07 -19.10 -12.33
CA ASN A 86 2.04 -20.10 -12.63
C ASN A 86 0.63 -19.56 -12.45
N SER A 87 0.48 -18.32 -12.04
CA SER A 87 -0.82 -17.70 -11.80
C SER A 87 -1.17 -16.70 -12.89
N LYS A 88 -2.46 -16.56 -13.16
CA LYS A 88 -2.97 -15.49 -14.02
C LYS A 88 -3.35 -14.25 -13.20
N THR A 89 -3.29 -14.34 -11.88
CA THR A 89 -3.64 -13.25 -10.97
C THR A 89 -2.53 -12.21 -10.93
N THR A 90 -2.84 -10.97 -11.26
CA THR A 90 -1.92 -9.84 -11.14
C THR A 90 -1.98 -9.25 -9.73
N TYR A 91 -1.04 -8.36 -9.41
CA TYR A 91 -1.07 -7.62 -8.14
C TYR A 91 -2.38 -6.84 -8.00
N ALA A 92 -2.80 -6.17 -9.07
CA ALA A 92 -4.05 -5.41 -9.08
C ALA A 92 -5.26 -6.32 -8.83
N MET A 93 -5.32 -7.46 -9.51
CA MET A 93 -6.40 -8.43 -9.32
C MET A 93 -6.44 -8.97 -7.89
N TRP A 94 -5.27 -9.25 -7.34
CA TRP A 94 -5.16 -9.72 -5.95
C TRP A 94 -5.73 -8.67 -4.98
N ALA A 95 -5.33 -7.40 -5.17
CA ALA A 95 -5.81 -6.31 -4.33
C ALA A 95 -7.34 -6.18 -4.41
N GLU A 96 -7.88 -6.19 -5.62
CA GLU A 96 -9.34 -6.10 -5.83
C GLU A 96 -10.07 -7.27 -5.19
N LYS A 97 -9.55 -8.49 -5.36
CA LYS A 97 -10.14 -9.69 -4.77
C LYS A 97 -10.26 -9.60 -3.25
N HIS A 98 -9.26 -8.99 -2.61
CA HIS A 98 -9.20 -8.90 -1.16
C HIS A 98 -9.70 -7.55 -0.60
N GLY A 99 -10.31 -6.72 -1.45
CA GLY A 99 -10.94 -5.48 -1.01
C GLY A 99 -9.98 -4.34 -0.72
N PHE A 100 -8.80 -4.33 -1.34
CA PHE A 100 -7.84 -3.23 -1.24
C PHE A 100 -7.92 -2.37 -2.49
N PRO A 101 -8.24 -1.07 -2.37
CA PRO A 101 -8.08 -0.16 -3.50
C PRO A 101 -6.62 -0.08 -3.91
N TRP A 102 -6.37 0.15 -5.18
CA TRP A 102 -5.01 0.23 -5.70
C TRP A 102 -4.92 1.27 -6.82
N CYS A 103 -3.70 1.73 -7.07
CA CYS A 103 -3.35 2.55 -8.23
C CYS A 103 -1.92 2.24 -8.65
N ALA A 104 -1.57 2.64 -9.87
CA ALA A 104 -0.18 2.66 -10.29
C ALA A 104 0.50 3.91 -9.73
N TYR A 105 1.81 3.82 -9.44
CA TYR A 105 2.54 4.93 -8.82
C TYR A 105 2.54 6.21 -9.67
N TYR A 106 2.40 6.08 -10.99
CA TYR A 106 2.37 7.21 -11.92
C TYR A 106 0.97 7.77 -12.15
N ALA A 107 -0.05 7.21 -11.50
CA ALA A 107 -1.44 7.60 -11.70
C ALA A 107 -2.24 7.52 -10.39
N ILE A 108 -1.70 8.14 -9.33
CA ILE A 108 -2.37 8.19 -8.05
C ILE A 108 -3.56 9.14 -8.16
N PRO A 109 -4.81 8.68 -7.87
CA PRO A 109 -5.97 9.54 -7.96
C PRO A 109 -5.83 10.75 -7.03
N LEU A 110 -6.11 11.93 -7.54
CA LEU A 110 -5.97 13.16 -6.75
C LEU A 110 -6.88 13.15 -5.52
N ASN A 111 -8.06 12.55 -5.63
CA ASN A 111 -8.99 12.47 -4.51
C ASN A 111 -8.51 11.54 -3.37
N TRP A 112 -7.47 10.75 -3.60
CA TRP A 112 -6.80 10.03 -2.50
C TRP A 112 -5.93 10.97 -1.68
N LEU A 113 -5.42 12.01 -2.31
CA LEU A 113 -4.38 12.88 -1.73
C LEU A 113 -4.95 14.17 -1.17
N LYS A 114 -6.05 14.68 -1.75
CA LYS A 114 -6.68 15.93 -1.34
C LYS A 114 -8.18 15.76 -1.16
N PRO A 115 -8.77 16.51 -0.21
CA PRO A 115 -10.23 16.47 0.01
C PRO A 115 -11.01 16.87 -1.22
#